data_5a5c7fa2280f520aff48e12f80f7dd95
#
_entry.id   5a5c7fa2280f520aff48e12f80f7dd95
#
_cell.length_a   1.000
_cell.length_b   1.000
_cell.length_c   1.000
_cell.angle_alpha   90.00
_cell.angle_beta   90.00
_cell.angle_gamma   90.00
#
_symmetry.space_group_name_H-M   'P 1'
#
loop_
_entity.id
_entity.type
_entity.pdbx_description
1 polymer ?
#
loop_
_entity_poly.entity_id
_entity_poly.type
_entity_poly.pdbx_seq_one_letter_code
_entity_poly.pdbx_strand_id
1 'polypeptide(L)'
;AATPVTKAVAESIAKITPDTVGKLLFTSGSTGMPKAVINTQEMMCANAAMMMQVRPREPGGPIATVLDWMPWNHTMGGNAAFNPILVDGGTLYIDDGRPMPGQLEETIRNLREVSPTYYANVPAGYAALAAAMEKDDALCRSFFKNLAIMAYGGARLPDDLYDRMQALAVKTTGERIVFYTGWGSTETAPTSTGTYWDTERVGLIGLPFPGVELKLVPCGSKYELRLRGINVTPGYFGQPDLTKKMFDDEGFYCIGDAGVFVDDNDPLQGIIFAGRVVEDFKLTTGTFVHVGSLRTDAIAAATPAVHDALVAGQDREFIGLLAWPNLHACRQIVGNPDASYDDVIRHPEVISCLKRGLEAHNASCTGSSMRIARAMLMVEPPSIDGNELTDKGYINQRAGLERRAALVEKLYADRPGEDVIVLN
;
A
#
# COMPACT_ATOMS: atom_id res chain seq x y z
N ALA A 1 -22.08 29.83 -9.85
CA ALA A 1 -22.54 31.09 -9.26
C ALA A 1 -21.33 31.86 -8.77
N ALA A 2 -21.15 33.11 -9.24
CA ALA A 2 -20.03 33.95 -8.80
C ALA A 2 -20.35 34.50 -7.40
N THR A 3 -19.80 33.85 -6.37
CA THR A 3 -19.82 34.45 -5.03
C THR A 3 -18.73 35.51 -4.97
N PRO A 4 -19.07 36.78 -4.66
CA PRO A 4 -18.08 37.84 -4.64
C PRO A 4 -17.08 37.64 -3.51
N VAL A 5 -15.80 37.89 -3.80
CA VAL A 5 -14.76 37.91 -2.78
C VAL A 5 -14.98 39.12 -1.89
N THR A 6 -15.37 38.92 -0.65
CA THR A 6 -15.59 40.00 0.32
C THR A 6 -14.25 40.42 0.96
N LYS A 7 -14.24 41.62 1.53
CA LYS A 7 -13.10 42.13 2.30
C LYS A 7 -12.69 41.14 3.42
N ALA A 8 -13.65 40.53 4.10
CA ALA A 8 -13.42 39.57 5.15
C ALA A 8 -12.68 38.30 4.62
N VAL A 9 -13.01 37.82 3.43
CA VAL A 9 -12.31 36.69 2.78
C VAL A 9 -10.88 37.08 2.45
N ALA A 10 -10.66 38.26 1.86
CA ALA A 10 -9.30 38.75 1.56
C ALA A 10 -8.44 38.91 2.83
N GLU A 11 -9.01 39.46 3.90
CA GLU A 11 -8.34 39.58 5.20
C GLU A 11 -8.03 38.23 5.85
N SER A 12 -8.91 37.22 5.67
CA SER A 12 -8.67 35.85 6.14
C SER A 12 -7.53 35.20 5.38
N ILE A 13 -7.51 35.33 4.05
CA ILE A 13 -6.42 34.79 3.21
C ILE A 13 -5.07 35.43 3.58
N ALA A 14 -5.04 36.75 3.83
CA ALA A 14 -3.82 37.46 4.21
C ALA A 14 -3.21 37.02 5.56
N LYS A 15 -3.98 36.31 6.38
CA LYS A 15 -3.51 35.75 7.67
C LYS A 15 -2.92 34.36 7.54
N ILE A 16 -3.02 33.70 6.39
CA ILE A 16 -2.50 32.36 6.17
C ILE A 16 -0.95 32.44 6.17
N THR A 17 -0.35 31.62 6.99
CA THR A 17 1.11 31.45 7.10
C THR A 17 1.47 29.98 6.80
N PRO A 18 2.75 29.66 6.60
CA PRO A 18 3.19 28.27 6.46
C PRO A 18 2.69 27.35 7.59
N ASP A 19 2.69 27.82 8.83
CA ASP A 19 2.27 27.08 10.03
C ASP A 19 0.75 26.97 10.19
N THR A 20 -0.03 27.69 9.36
CA THR A 20 -1.49 27.62 9.46
C THR A 20 -1.97 26.20 9.24
N VAL A 21 -2.74 25.67 10.20
CA VAL A 21 -3.35 24.34 10.08
C VAL A 21 -4.40 24.35 8.97
N GLY A 22 -4.14 23.59 7.92
CA GLY A 22 -5.04 23.48 6.78
C GLY A 22 -6.02 22.33 6.91
N LYS A 23 -5.56 21.20 7.48
CA LYS A 23 -6.35 19.98 7.68
C LYS A 23 -5.98 19.28 8.98
N LEU A 24 -6.94 18.56 9.56
CA LEU A 24 -6.72 17.55 10.58
C LEU A 24 -7.14 16.21 9.96
N LEU A 25 -6.18 15.36 9.67
CA LEU A 25 -6.42 14.05 9.07
C LEU A 25 -6.36 12.97 10.14
N PHE A 26 -7.44 12.23 10.30
CA PHE A 26 -7.51 11.16 11.29
C PHE A 26 -6.90 9.88 10.75
N THR A 27 -6.09 9.22 11.58
CA THR A 27 -5.52 7.91 11.28
C THR A 27 -5.92 6.92 12.36
N SER A 28 -6.11 5.65 11.98
CA SER A 28 -6.31 4.57 12.93
C SER A 28 -5.04 4.39 13.76
N GLY A 29 -5.09 4.78 15.03
CA GLY A 29 -3.96 4.61 15.95
C GLY A 29 -3.74 3.14 16.31
N SER A 30 -2.49 2.73 16.49
CA SER A 30 -2.14 1.42 17.06
C SER A 30 -2.73 1.15 18.46
N THR A 31 -3.28 2.17 19.09
CA THR A 31 -3.92 2.14 20.42
C THR A 31 -5.46 2.09 20.35
N GLY A 32 -6.05 1.95 19.17
CA GLY A 32 -7.51 1.85 18.96
C GLY A 32 -8.25 3.20 18.89
N MET A 33 -7.69 4.30 19.37
CA MET A 33 -8.31 5.63 19.25
C MET A 33 -7.69 6.39 18.06
N PRO A 34 -8.52 7.03 17.19
CA PRO A 34 -8.02 7.82 16.08
C PRO A 34 -7.13 8.97 16.54
N LYS A 35 -6.05 9.23 15.79
CA LYS A 35 -5.14 10.34 16.00
C LYS A 35 -5.37 11.40 14.92
N ALA A 36 -5.54 12.65 15.32
CA ALA A 36 -5.69 13.77 14.39
C ALA A 36 -4.31 14.32 14.00
N VAL A 37 -3.83 13.97 12.82
CA VAL A 37 -2.55 14.46 12.29
C VAL A 37 -2.71 15.90 11.81
N ILE A 38 -1.87 16.81 12.31
CA ILE A 38 -1.86 18.19 11.88
C ILE A 38 -1.21 18.28 10.50
N ASN A 39 -1.94 18.80 9.51
CA ASN A 39 -1.40 19.14 8.20
C ASN A 39 -1.40 20.66 8.04
N THR A 40 -0.21 21.26 7.98
CA THR A 40 -0.04 22.70 7.78
C THR A 40 -0.08 23.06 6.29
N GLN A 41 -0.23 24.34 6.00
CA GLN A 41 -0.15 24.86 4.63
C GLN A 41 1.21 24.55 4.01
N GLU A 42 2.30 24.70 4.77
CA GLU A 42 3.65 24.40 4.31
C GLU A 42 3.80 22.93 3.89
N MET A 43 3.37 21.99 4.75
CA MET A 43 3.43 20.55 4.45
C MET A 43 2.75 20.22 3.12
N MET A 44 1.53 20.74 2.91
CA MET A 44 0.73 20.44 1.72
C MET A 44 1.34 21.06 0.45
N CYS A 45 1.78 22.32 0.53
CA CYS A 45 2.41 23.00 -0.59
C CYS A 45 3.78 22.39 -0.93
N ALA A 46 4.59 22.09 0.10
CA ALA A 46 5.89 21.46 -0.07
C ALA A 46 5.77 20.09 -0.73
N ASN A 47 4.82 19.27 -0.29
CA ASN A 47 4.65 17.94 -0.88
C ASN A 47 4.30 18.00 -2.38
N ALA A 48 3.38 18.90 -2.77
CA ALA A 48 3.07 19.13 -4.18
C ALA A 48 4.29 19.62 -4.97
N ALA A 49 5.05 20.59 -4.41
CA ALA A 49 6.25 21.14 -5.06
C ALA A 49 7.36 20.09 -5.23
N MET A 50 7.60 19.24 -4.23
CA MET A 50 8.56 18.13 -4.29
C MET A 50 8.23 17.16 -5.42
N MET A 51 6.97 16.76 -5.54
CA MET A 51 6.52 15.86 -6.61
C MET A 51 6.72 16.47 -7.99
N MET A 52 6.40 17.75 -8.15
CA MET A 52 6.59 18.47 -9.43
C MET A 52 8.06 18.71 -9.76
N GLN A 53 8.93 18.90 -8.75
CA GLN A 53 10.34 19.13 -8.95
C GLN A 53 11.08 17.89 -9.47
N VAL A 54 10.72 16.70 -9.01
CA VAL A 54 11.37 15.46 -9.45
C VAL A 54 10.82 14.96 -10.78
N ARG A 55 9.64 15.41 -11.17
CA ARG A 55 9.01 15.13 -12.48
C ARG A 55 8.40 16.41 -13.04
N PRO A 56 9.23 17.34 -13.50
CA PRO A 56 8.74 18.58 -14.09
C PRO A 56 7.98 18.27 -15.39
N ARG A 57 6.89 19.01 -15.60
CA ARG A 57 6.21 18.99 -16.89
C ARG A 57 7.11 19.62 -17.96
N GLU A 58 7.21 18.95 -19.10
CA GLU A 58 7.90 19.52 -20.25
C GLU A 58 7.26 20.85 -20.69
N PRO A 59 8.06 21.85 -21.06
CA PRO A 59 7.53 23.12 -21.56
C PRO A 59 6.57 22.90 -22.75
N GLY A 60 5.32 23.35 -22.61
CA GLY A 60 4.27 23.15 -23.63
C GLY A 60 3.66 21.74 -23.62
N GLY A 61 4.05 20.88 -22.72
CA GLY A 61 3.44 19.56 -22.53
C GLY A 61 1.98 19.65 -22.07
N PRO A 62 1.22 18.55 -22.18
CA PRO A 62 -0.19 18.53 -21.83
C PRO A 62 -0.39 18.85 -20.34
N ILE A 63 -1.45 19.62 -20.06
CA ILE A 63 -1.88 19.88 -18.69
C ILE A 63 -2.48 18.60 -18.13
N ALA A 64 -2.20 18.33 -16.85
CA ALA A 64 -2.65 17.12 -16.18
C ALA A 64 -4.17 16.95 -16.24
N THR A 65 -4.60 15.78 -16.69
CA THR A 65 -5.98 15.29 -16.61
C THR A 65 -5.99 14.06 -15.75
N VAL A 66 -6.72 14.12 -14.64
CA VAL A 66 -6.78 13.04 -13.63
C VAL A 66 -8.23 12.65 -13.42
N LEU A 67 -8.48 11.35 -13.33
CA LEU A 67 -9.73 10.80 -12.84
C LEU A 67 -9.41 10.08 -11.53
N ASP A 68 -10.03 10.52 -10.43
CA ASP A 68 -9.68 10.05 -9.08
C ASP A 68 -10.93 9.79 -8.23
N TRP A 69 -10.92 8.62 -7.57
CA TRP A 69 -11.96 8.17 -6.64
C TRP A 69 -11.53 8.27 -5.17
N MET A 70 -10.24 8.54 -4.92
CA MET A 70 -9.68 8.50 -3.57
C MET A 70 -10.31 9.56 -2.65
N PRO A 71 -10.69 9.20 -1.42
CA PRO A 71 -11.32 10.11 -0.49
C PRO A 71 -10.44 11.31 -0.13
N TRP A 72 -10.99 12.52 -0.16
CA TRP A 72 -10.23 13.74 0.17
C TRP A 72 -9.94 13.92 1.67
N ASN A 73 -10.62 13.18 2.52
CA ASN A 73 -10.30 13.06 3.95
C ASN A 73 -9.11 12.10 4.22
N HIS A 74 -8.58 11.46 3.19
CA HIS A 74 -7.35 10.69 3.23
C HIS A 74 -6.23 11.47 2.54
N THR A 75 -5.01 11.39 3.10
CA THR A 75 -3.85 12.15 2.60
C THR A 75 -3.50 11.84 1.13
N MET A 76 -3.76 10.62 0.66
CA MET A 76 -3.48 10.24 -0.73
C MET A 76 -4.44 10.96 -1.70
N GLY A 77 -5.75 10.96 -1.46
CA GLY A 77 -6.71 11.70 -2.29
C GLY A 77 -6.61 13.21 -2.08
N GLY A 78 -6.65 13.65 -0.82
CA GLY A 78 -6.73 15.08 -0.48
C GLY A 78 -5.42 15.87 -0.62
N ASN A 79 -4.27 15.22 -0.51
CA ASN A 79 -2.97 15.90 -0.64
C ASN A 79 -2.22 15.48 -1.91
N ALA A 80 -2.06 14.17 -2.18
CA ALA A 80 -1.25 13.72 -3.31
C ALA A 80 -1.98 13.75 -4.66
N ALA A 81 -3.32 13.61 -4.70
CA ALA A 81 -4.07 13.74 -5.93
C ALA A 81 -4.60 15.17 -6.15
N PHE A 82 -5.32 15.71 -5.18
CA PHE A 82 -6.01 16.98 -5.33
C PHE A 82 -5.06 18.20 -5.40
N ASN A 83 -4.12 18.35 -4.47
CA ASN A 83 -3.28 19.54 -4.39
C ASN A 83 -2.37 19.75 -5.61
N PRO A 84 -1.67 18.72 -6.15
CA PRO A 84 -0.86 18.88 -7.35
C PRO A 84 -1.68 19.35 -8.57
N ILE A 85 -2.91 18.88 -8.73
CA ILE A 85 -3.79 19.34 -9.81
C ILE A 85 -4.12 20.82 -9.70
N LEU A 86 -4.36 21.33 -8.49
CA LEU A 86 -4.58 22.77 -8.27
C LEU A 86 -3.33 23.57 -8.62
N VAL A 87 -2.15 23.10 -8.24
CA VAL A 87 -0.88 23.80 -8.50
C VAL A 87 -0.52 23.78 -10.00
N ASP A 88 -0.76 22.67 -10.68
CA ASP A 88 -0.47 22.52 -12.12
C ASP A 88 -1.53 23.21 -13.01
N GLY A 89 -2.69 23.60 -12.46
CA GLY A 89 -3.81 24.11 -13.21
C GLY A 89 -4.51 23.06 -14.07
N GLY A 90 -4.43 21.81 -13.64
CA GLY A 90 -4.97 20.65 -14.33
C GLY A 90 -6.48 20.48 -14.21
N THR A 91 -6.99 19.40 -14.78
CA THR A 91 -8.39 19.00 -14.70
C THR A 91 -8.54 17.75 -13.85
N LEU A 92 -9.37 17.84 -12.81
CA LEU A 92 -9.74 16.72 -11.96
C LEU A 92 -11.19 16.29 -12.27
N TYR A 93 -11.35 15.06 -12.69
CA TYR A 93 -12.62 14.37 -12.75
C TYR A 93 -12.81 13.56 -11.46
N ILE A 94 -13.87 13.88 -10.73
CA ILE A 94 -14.21 13.19 -9.48
C ILE A 94 -14.98 11.93 -9.85
N ASP A 95 -14.46 10.77 -9.45
CA ASP A 95 -15.03 9.46 -9.73
C ASP A 95 -15.73 8.92 -8.49
N ASP A 96 -17.01 8.58 -8.64
CA ASP A 96 -17.80 7.91 -7.58
C ASP A 96 -17.57 6.40 -7.54
N GLY A 97 -16.86 5.85 -8.52
CA GLY A 97 -16.49 4.43 -8.56
C GLY A 97 -15.44 4.08 -7.49
N ARG A 98 -15.32 2.79 -7.22
CA ARG A 98 -14.31 2.24 -6.28
C ARG A 98 -13.87 0.87 -6.74
N PRO A 99 -12.67 0.38 -6.37
CA PRO A 99 -12.20 -0.97 -6.71
C PRO A 99 -12.86 -2.04 -5.82
N MET A 100 -14.18 -2.00 -5.76
CA MET A 100 -15.01 -2.94 -5.00
C MET A 100 -16.09 -3.56 -5.91
N PRO A 101 -16.55 -4.78 -5.61
CA PRO A 101 -17.63 -5.39 -6.38
C PRO A 101 -18.87 -4.50 -6.48
N GLY A 102 -19.39 -4.30 -7.69
CA GLY A 102 -20.56 -3.47 -7.95
C GLY A 102 -20.31 -1.95 -7.98
N GLN A 103 -19.07 -1.50 -7.78
CA GLN A 103 -18.72 -0.07 -7.81
C GLN A 103 -17.64 0.26 -8.86
N LEU A 104 -16.95 -0.73 -9.40
CA LEU A 104 -15.92 -0.55 -10.42
C LEU A 104 -16.50 -0.13 -11.77
N GLU A 105 -17.73 -0.52 -12.06
CA GLU A 105 -18.43 -0.23 -13.31
C GLU A 105 -18.56 1.27 -13.57
N GLU A 106 -18.69 2.05 -12.51
CA GLU A 106 -18.71 3.52 -12.58
C GLU A 106 -17.34 4.05 -13.06
N THR A 107 -16.25 3.62 -12.45
CA THR A 107 -14.89 3.97 -12.88
C THR A 107 -14.64 3.55 -14.33
N ILE A 108 -15.06 2.36 -14.73
CA ILE A 108 -14.92 1.86 -16.11
C ILE A 108 -15.68 2.75 -17.07
N ARG A 109 -16.92 3.14 -16.75
CA ARG A 109 -17.72 4.06 -17.57
C ARG A 109 -17.00 5.38 -17.75
N ASN A 110 -16.52 5.97 -16.65
CA ASN A 110 -15.84 7.25 -16.68
C ASN A 110 -14.50 7.18 -17.45
N LEU A 111 -13.72 6.09 -17.32
CA LEU A 111 -12.48 5.89 -18.07
C LEU A 111 -12.70 5.64 -19.57
N ARG A 112 -13.90 5.25 -20.01
CA ARG A 112 -14.23 5.19 -21.44
C ARG A 112 -14.43 6.59 -22.06
N GLU A 113 -14.83 7.57 -21.25
CA GLU A 113 -15.08 8.94 -21.67
C GLU A 113 -13.88 9.86 -21.42
N VAL A 114 -13.15 9.62 -20.33
CA VAL A 114 -12.01 10.43 -19.88
C VAL A 114 -10.72 9.65 -20.07
N SER A 115 -9.81 10.19 -20.89
CA SER A 115 -8.46 9.65 -21.09
C SER A 115 -7.48 10.41 -20.18
N PRO A 116 -7.04 9.85 -19.05
CA PRO A 116 -6.16 10.54 -18.12
C PRO A 116 -4.74 10.67 -18.69
N THR A 117 -4.01 11.69 -18.25
CA THR A 117 -2.56 11.82 -18.50
C THR A 117 -1.74 11.23 -17.36
N TYR A 118 -2.34 11.20 -16.17
CA TYR A 118 -1.80 10.62 -14.94
C TYR A 118 -2.93 9.84 -14.25
N TYR A 119 -2.65 8.62 -13.85
CA TYR A 119 -3.61 7.79 -13.12
C TYR A 119 -2.97 7.15 -11.89
N ALA A 120 -3.52 7.42 -10.73
CA ALA A 120 -3.08 6.84 -9.46
C ALA A 120 -4.12 5.88 -8.89
N ASN A 121 -3.67 4.75 -8.39
CA ASN A 121 -4.57 3.79 -7.74
C ASN A 121 -3.81 2.95 -6.69
N VAL A 122 -4.56 2.19 -5.91
CA VAL A 122 -4.02 1.11 -5.08
C VAL A 122 -3.88 -0.17 -5.92
N PRO A 123 -3.00 -1.12 -5.53
CA PRO A 123 -2.82 -2.36 -6.30
C PRO A 123 -4.12 -3.14 -6.56
N ALA A 124 -5.02 -3.20 -5.59
CA ALA A 124 -6.33 -3.84 -5.77
C ALA A 124 -7.17 -3.17 -6.89
N GLY A 125 -7.08 -1.84 -7.01
CA GLY A 125 -7.73 -1.09 -8.07
C GLY A 125 -7.14 -1.40 -9.44
N TYR A 126 -5.82 -1.49 -9.55
CA TYR A 126 -5.17 -1.91 -10.80
C TYR A 126 -5.51 -3.35 -11.18
N ALA A 127 -5.58 -4.28 -10.21
CA ALA A 127 -5.98 -5.66 -10.48
C ALA A 127 -7.40 -5.75 -11.07
N ALA A 128 -8.33 -4.99 -10.50
CA ALA A 128 -9.71 -4.94 -10.99
C ALA A 128 -9.80 -4.29 -12.38
N LEU A 129 -9.05 -3.21 -12.62
CA LEU A 129 -8.97 -2.56 -13.94
C LEU A 129 -8.31 -3.46 -14.99
N ALA A 130 -7.20 -4.14 -14.67
CA ALA A 130 -6.55 -5.07 -15.58
C ALA A 130 -7.51 -6.16 -16.03
N ALA A 131 -8.25 -6.77 -15.09
CA ALA A 131 -9.25 -7.81 -15.42
C ALA A 131 -10.40 -7.29 -16.31
N ALA A 132 -10.78 -6.02 -16.19
CA ALA A 132 -11.75 -5.39 -17.07
C ALA A 132 -11.16 -5.08 -18.45
N MET A 133 -9.94 -4.53 -18.50
CA MET A 133 -9.24 -4.16 -19.75
C MET A 133 -8.88 -5.36 -20.62
N GLU A 134 -8.58 -6.52 -20.01
CA GLU A 134 -8.33 -7.76 -20.73
C GLU A 134 -9.52 -8.22 -21.60
N LYS A 135 -10.72 -7.73 -21.28
CA LYS A 135 -11.99 -8.05 -21.98
C LYS A 135 -12.57 -6.88 -22.77
N ASP A 136 -11.93 -5.71 -22.72
CA ASP A 136 -12.48 -4.46 -23.28
C ASP A 136 -11.38 -3.62 -23.93
N ASP A 137 -11.17 -3.84 -25.24
CA ASP A 137 -10.21 -3.08 -26.02
C ASP A 137 -10.58 -1.58 -26.17
N ALA A 138 -11.85 -1.21 -26.02
CA ALA A 138 -12.28 0.19 -26.06
C ALA A 138 -11.86 0.92 -24.78
N LEU A 139 -11.98 0.27 -23.62
CA LEU A 139 -11.49 0.76 -22.35
C LEU A 139 -9.96 0.94 -22.38
N CYS A 140 -9.21 -0.06 -22.91
CA CYS A 140 -7.76 0.04 -23.09
C CYS A 140 -7.38 1.28 -23.93
N ARG A 141 -8.01 1.45 -25.10
CA ARG A 141 -7.72 2.58 -25.98
C ARG A 141 -7.99 3.93 -25.31
N SER A 142 -9.08 4.07 -24.58
CA SER A 142 -9.38 5.31 -23.86
C SER A 142 -8.41 5.55 -22.70
N PHE A 143 -8.15 4.54 -21.88
CA PHE A 143 -7.28 4.66 -20.71
C PHE A 143 -5.83 5.02 -21.09
N PHE A 144 -5.25 4.32 -22.06
CA PHE A 144 -3.84 4.52 -22.44
C PHE A 144 -3.63 5.66 -23.44
N LYS A 145 -4.68 6.24 -24.03
CA LYS A 145 -4.58 7.22 -25.12
C LYS A 145 -3.68 8.41 -24.81
N ASN A 146 -3.76 8.97 -23.62
CA ASN A 146 -3.02 10.16 -23.20
C ASN A 146 -2.13 9.88 -21.98
N LEU A 147 -2.09 8.64 -21.53
CA LEU A 147 -1.49 8.27 -20.24
C LEU A 147 0.04 8.30 -20.33
N ALA A 148 0.66 9.18 -19.57
CA ALA A 148 2.10 9.27 -19.43
C ALA A 148 2.63 8.50 -18.21
N ILE A 149 1.86 8.46 -17.12
CA ILE A 149 2.28 7.89 -15.85
C ILE A 149 1.13 7.12 -15.20
N MET A 150 1.41 5.90 -14.79
CA MET A 150 0.65 5.16 -13.78
C MET A 150 1.35 5.30 -12.43
N ALA A 151 0.59 5.59 -11.37
CA ALA A 151 1.13 5.67 -10.03
C ALA A 151 0.40 4.69 -9.09
N TYR A 152 1.14 4.09 -8.19
CA TYR A 152 0.53 3.30 -7.14
C TYR A 152 1.08 3.68 -5.78
N GLY A 153 0.26 3.49 -4.78
CA GLY A 153 0.64 3.75 -3.41
C GLY A 153 -0.10 2.85 -2.46
N GLY A 154 0.39 2.91 -1.23
CA GLY A 154 -0.30 2.29 -0.16
C GLY A 154 0.03 0.80 0.03
N ALA A 155 0.36 -0.04 -0.99
CA ALA A 155 0.91 -1.39 -0.91
C ALA A 155 1.96 -1.64 -1.99
N ARG A 156 2.70 -2.73 -1.84
CA ARG A 156 3.54 -3.25 -2.91
C ARG A 156 2.64 -3.69 -4.08
N LEU A 157 3.00 -3.26 -5.29
CA LEU A 157 2.39 -3.79 -6.52
C LEU A 157 2.93 -5.21 -6.75
N PRO A 158 2.08 -6.23 -6.98
CA PRO A 158 2.53 -7.56 -7.40
C PRO A 158 3.24 -7.52 -8.75
N ASP A 159 4.29 -8.34 -8.92
CA ASP A 159 5.09 -8.38 -10.16
C ASP A 159 4.23 -8.80 -11.36
N ASP A 160 3.37 -9.80 -11.20
CA ASP A 160 2.44 -10.25 -12.23
C ASP A 160 1.43 -9.17 -12.65
N LEU A 161 0.98 -8.35 -11.71
CA LEU A 161 0.07 -7.24 -12.01
C LEU A 161 0.80 -6.13 -12.77
N TYR A 162 2.06 -5.82 -12.41
CA TYR A 162 2.90 -4.91 -13.17
C TYR A 162 3.02 -5.39 -14.63
N ASP A 163 3.37 -6.66 -14.83
CA ASP A 163 3.55 -7.25 -16.16
C ASP A 163 2.26 -7.22 -16.98
N ARG A 164 1.11 -7.53 -16.37
CA ARG A 164 -0.20 -7.46 -17.01
C ARG A 164 -0.54 -6.04 -17.49
N MET A 165 -0.35 -5.04 -16.63
CA MET A 165 -0.61 -3.64 -16.98
C MET A 165 0.32 -3.16 -18.09
N GLN A 166 1.60 -3.54 -18.06
CA GLN A 166 2.55 -3.22 -19.12
C GLN A 166 2.21 -3.93 -20.44
N ALA A 167 1.80 -5.19 -20.40
CA ALA A 167 1.37 -5.91 -21.60
C ALA A 167 0.14 -5.25 -22.25
N LEU A 168 -0.83 -4.78 -21.45
CA LEU A 168 -1.99 -4.03 -21.93
C LEU A 168 -1.57 -2.67 -22.55
N ALA A 169 -0.64 -1.96 -21.93
CA ALA A 169 -0.10 -0.71 -22.45
C ALA A 169 0.59 -0.93 -23.80
N VAL A 170 1.54 -1.87 -23.89
CA VAL A 170 2.27 -2.21 -25.12
C VAL A 170 1.33 -2.70 -26.22
N LYS A 171 0.36 -3.56 -25.89
CA LYS A 171 -0.66 -3.99 -26.86
C LYS A 171 -1.44 -2.82 -27.46
N THR A 172 -1.68 -1.77 -26.65
CA THR A 172 -2.55 -0.66 -27.03
C THR A 172 -1.81 0.50 -27.70
N THR A 173 -0.61 0.84 -27.20
CA THR A 173 0.15 2.03 -27.63
C THR A 173 1.44 1.70 -28.36
N GLY A 174 1.95 0.48 -28.24
CA GLY A 174 3.27 0.06 -28.71
C GLY A 174 4.40 0.34 -27.71
N GLU A 175 4.11 1.01 -26.59
CA GLU A 175 5.11 1.45 -25.61
C GLU A 175 4.71 1.06 -24.18
N ARG A 176 5.71 0.94 -23.32
CA ARG A 176 5.50 0.81 -21.87
C ARG A 176 5.16 2.16 -21.26
N ILE A 177 4.36 2.17 -20.22
CA ILE A 177 4.03 3.37 -19.44
C ILE A 177 4.77 3.34 -18.12
N VAL A 178 5.38 4.45 -17.75
CA VAL A 178 6.11 4.57 -16.47
C VAL A 178 5.18 4.24 -15.29
N PHE A 179 5.62 3.33 -14.45
CA PHE A 179 4.91 2.98 -13.22
C PHE A 179 5.65 3.57 -12.01
N TYR A 180 5.07 4.59 -11.44
CA TYR A 180 5.63 5.38 -10.34
C TYR A 180 5.09 4.89 -9.00
N THR A 181 5.92 4.95 -7.95
CA THR A 181 5.44 4.77 -6.57
C THR A 181 6.02 5.83 -5.65
N GLY A 182 5.27 6.14 -4.60
CA GLY A 182 5.72 6.99 -3.50
C GLY A 182 5.45 6.33 -2.17
N TRP A 183 6.31 6.62 -1.19
CA TRP A 183 6.18 6.11 0.17
C TRP A 183 6.17 7.24 1.18
N GLY A 184 5.40 7.03 2.25
CA GLY A 184 5.22 7.92 3.37
C GLY A 184 3.92 7.61 4.12
N SER A 185 3.46 8.56 4.93
CA SER A 185 2.26 8.40 5.75
C SER A 185 1.44 9.68 5.79
N THR A 186 0.33 9.67 6.53
CA THR A 186 -0.45 10.89 6.78
C THR A 186 0.40 11.97 7.46
N GLU A 187 1.32 11.55 8.31
CA GLU A 187 2.26 12.41 9.02
C GLU A 187 3.33 13.05 8.11
N THR A 188 3.41 12.63 6.85
CA THR A 188 4.37 13.18 5.87
C THR A 188 3.70 13.83 4.65
N ALA A 189 2.40 14.01 4.64
CA ALA A 189 1.53 14.79 3.74
C ALA A 189 1.43 14.42 2.23
N PRO A 190 1.45 13.19 1.75
CA PRO A 190 1.86 11.90 2.32
C PRO A 190 3.28 11.47 1.96
N THR A 191 3.89 12.02 0.88
CA THR A 191 5.02 11.42 0.19
C THR A 191 6.35 11.97 0.68
N SER A 192 7.26 11.09 1.05
CA SER A 192 8.62 11.44 1.48
C SER A 192 9.70 10.90 0.54
N THR A 193 9.45 9.72 -0.06
CA THR A 193 10.35 9.11 -1.05
C THR A 193 9.54 8.64 -2.25
N GLY A 194 10.20 8.41 -3.38
CA GLY A 194 9.55 7.88 -4.56
C GLY A 194 10.53 7.41 -5.62
N THR A 195 10.02 6.63 -6.57
CA THR A 195 10.75 6.21 -7.76
C THR A 195 10.60 7.26 -8.85
N TYR A 196 11.39 8.34 -8.82
CA TYR A 196 11.30 9.42 -9.79
C TYR A 196 12.25 9.23 -10.99
N TRP A 197 12.70 8.01 -11.20
CA TRP A 197 13.43 7.55 -12.40
C TRP A 197 12.69 6.36 -13.02
N ASP A 198 13.00 6.06 -14.26
CA ASP A 198 12.40 4.92 -14.94
C ASP A 198 12.99 3.62 -14.38
N THR A 199 12.12 2.76 -13.88
CA THR A 199 12.48 1.46 -13.30
C THR A 199 11.41 0.42 -13.62
N GLU A 200 11.85 -0.80 -13.87
CA GLU A 200 10.96 -1.97 -14.00
C GLU A 200 10.85 -2.74 -12.69
N ARG A 201 11.60 -2.32 -11.65
CA ARG A 201 11.60 -2.99 -10.36
C ARG A 201 10.41 -2.53 -9.52
N VAL A 202 9.56 -3.46 -9.14
CA VAL A 202 8.46 -3.23 -8.18
C VAL A 202 8.93 -3.42 -6.74
N GLY A 203 8.17 -2.86 -5.78
CA GLY A 203 8.49 -2.95 -4.35
C GLY A 203 9.50 -1.93 -3.85
N LEU A 204 10.06 -1.09 -4.74
CA LEU A 204 10.84 0.07 -4.34
C LEU A 204 9.96 1.08 -3.60
N ILE A 205 10.54 1.73 -2.59
CA ILE A 205 10.01 2.99 -2.05
C ILE A 205 10.81 4.19 -2.55
N GLY A 206 11.84 3.95 -3.36
CA GLY A 206 12.63 4.94 -4.04
C GLY A 206 13.66 5.65 -3.17
N LEU A 207 13.88 6.93 -3.47
CA LEU A 207 14.82 7.82 -2.80
C LEU A 207 14.09 9.04 -2.22
N PRO A 208 14.67 9.73 -1.23
CA PRO A 208 14.09 10.94 -0.64
C PRO A 208 13.80 12.02 -1.70
N PHE A 209 12.68 12.68 -1.57
CA PHE A 209 12.39 13.88 -2.33
C PHE A 209 13.24 15.08 -1.85
N PRO A 210 13.45 16.08 -2.71
CA PRO A 210 14.14 17.30 -2.33
C PRO A 210 13.56 17.92 -1.05
N GLY A 211 14.41 18.22 -0.05
CA GLY A 211 13.98 18.74 1.24
C GLY A 211 13.56 17.68 2.27
N VAL A 212 13.67 16.39 1.94
CA VAL A 212 13.48 15.28 2.88
C VAL A 212 14.82 14.65 3.23
N GLU A 213 15.07 14.49 4.51
CA GLU A 213 16.19 13.72 5.04
C GLU A 213 15.65 12.35 5.49
N LEU A 214 16.28 11.27 5.02
CA LEU A 214 15.99 9.92 5.44
C LEU A 214 17.14 9.34 6.25
N LYS A 215 16.90 9.05 7.51
CA LYS A 215 17.83 8.39 8.43
C LYS A 215 17.55 6.90 8.47
N LEU A 216 18.59 6.11 8.28
CA LEU A 216 18.55 4.65 8.29
C LEU A 216 19.17 4.15 9.60
N VAL A 217 18.37 3.56 10.47
CA VAL A 217 18.81 3.04 11.77
C VAL A 217 18.87 1.52 11.70
N PRO A 218 20.05 0.88 11.90
CA PRO A 218 20.19 -0.57 11.83
C PRO A 218 19.19 -1.31 12.74
N CYS A 219 18.48 -2.29 12.18
CA CYS A 219 17.50 -3.09 12.87
C CYS A 219 17.55 -4.55 12.33
N GLY A 220 18.41 -5.38 12.92
CA GLY A 220 18.69 -6.73 12.42
C GLY A 220 19.35 -6.68 11.04
N SER A 221 18.75 -7.35 10.05
CA SER A 221 19.21 -7.37 8.65
C SER A 221 18.64 -6.25 7.79
N LYS A 222 17.92 -5.29 8.36
CA LYS A 222 17.27 -4.18 7.69
C LYS A 222 17.50 -2.87 8.46
N TYR A 223 16.97 -1.77 7.95
CA TYR A 223 17.05 -0.45 8.55
C TYR A 223 15.66 0.05 8.91
N GLU A 224 15.44 0.53 10.15
CA GLU A 224 14.31 1.37 10.47
C GLU A 224 14.44 2.71 9.74
N LEU A 225 13.37 3.15 9.12
CA LEU A 225 13.31 4.39 8.35
C LEU A 225 12.82 5.53 9.23
N ARG A 226 13.58 6.62 9.34
CA ARG A 226 13.16 7.82 10.05
C ARG A 226 13.29 9.04 9.16
N LEU A 227 12.38 9.98 9.28
CA LEU A 227 12.21 11.09 8.36
C LEU A 227 12.32 12.44 9.04
N ARG A 228 12.96 13.40 8.38
CA ARG A 228 12.93 14.82 8.74
C ARG A 228 12.73 15.63 7.46
N GLY A 229 11.86 16.64 7.50
CA GLY A 229 11.61 17.49 6.34
C GLY A 229 10.40 18.40 6.54
N ILE A 230 10.24 19.35 5.63
CA ILE A 230 9.16 20.34 5.65
C ILE A 230 7.78 19.74 5.41
N ASN A 231 7.72 18.50 4.93
CA ASN A 231 6.49 17.73 4.74
C ASN A 231 6.10 16.93 6.00
N VAL A 232 6.93 16.91 7.06
CA VAL A 232 6.67 16.15 8.29
C VAL A 232 5.79 16.96 9.22
N THR A 233 4.74 16.35 9.77
CA THR A 233 3.79 17.00 10.69
C THR A 233 4.47 17.54 11.96
N PRO A 234 4.02 18.67 12.51
CA PRO A 234 4.44 19.10 13.83
C PRO A 234 3.88 18.20 14.96
N GLY A 235 2.93 17.32 14.67
CA GLY A 235 2.40 16.37 15.64
C GLY A 235 0.92 16.06 15.54
N TYR A 236 0.39 15.50 16.60
CA TYR A 236 -1.02 15.12 16.75
C TYR A 236 -1.78 16.19 17.53
N PHE A 237 -2.90 16.64 16.99
CA PHE A 237 -3.74 17.68 17.58
C PHE A 237 -4.25 17.27 18.97
N GLY A 238 -3.97 18.11 19.97
CA GLY A 238 -4.38 17.86 21.36
C GLY A 238 -3.66 16.70 22.07
N GLN A 239 -2.59 16.12 21.48
CA GLN A 239 -1.90 14.95 22.03
C GLN A 239 -0.37 15.20 22.13
N PRO A 240 0.10 16.09 23.01
CA PRO A 240 1.52 16.46 23.09
C PRO A 240 2.45 15.32 23.51
N ASP A 241 2.00 14.44 24.42
CA ASP A 241 2.80 13.28 24.85
C ASP A 241 2.98 12.25 23.74
N LEU A 242 1.96 12.05 22.91
CA LEU A 242 2.06 11.19 21.76
C LEU A 242 2.95 11.82 20.68
N THR A 243 2.82 13.12 20.47
CA THR A 243 3.67 13.90 19.56
C THR A 243 5.14 13.77 19.95
N LYS A 244 5.47 13.89 21.22
CA LYS A 244 6.86 13.75 21.69
C LYS A 244 7.43 12.36 21.41
N LYS A 245 6.61 11.30 21.51
CA LYS A 245 7.04 9.91 21.29
C LYS A 245 7.24 9.55 19.80
N MET A 246 6.73 10.37 18.88
CA MET A 246 6.87 10.08 17.46
C MET A 246 8.19 10.55 16.86
N PHE A 247 8.98 11.34 17.60
CA PHE A 247 10.28 11.84 17.16
C PHE A 247 11.40 11.25 18.01
N ASP A 248 12.55 11.01 17.38
CA ASP A 248 13.77 10.67 18.10
C ASP A 248 14.46 11.96 18.67
N ASP A 249 15.54 11.74 19.43
CA ASP A 249 16.27 12.83 20.09
C ASP A 249 16.92 13.84 19.10
N GLU A 250 17.06 13.46 17.82
CA GLU A 250 17.58 14.30 16.75
C GLU A 250 16.44 14.98 15.93
N GLY A 251 15.18 14.75 16.31
CA GLY A 251 14.00 15.32 15.67
C GLY A 251 13.56 14.60 14.38
N PHE A 252 14.00 13.37 14.16
CA PHE A 252 13.49 12.55 13.06
C PHE A 252 12.20 11.85 13.46
N TYR A 253 11.21 11.91 12.60
CA TYR A 253 9.95 11.18 12.74
C TYR A 253 10.17 9.67 12.57
N CYS A 254 9.80 8.91 13.59
CA CYS A 254 9.87 7.45 13.62
C CYS A 254 8.59 6.86 13.00
N ILE A 255 8.59 6.68 11.69
CA ILE A 255 7.42 6.18 10.96
C ILE A 255 7.08 4.73 11.30
N GLY A 256 8.06 3.96 11.82
CA GLY A 256 7.89 2.56 12.22
C GLY A 256 7.95 1.57 11.06
N ASP A 257 8.38 2.01 9.89
CA ASP A 257 8.62 1.17 8.72
C ASP A 257 10.11 0.84 8.59
N ALA A 258 10.42 -0.25 7.90
CA ALA A 258 11.79 -0.67 7.62
C ALA A 258 12.02 -0.81 6.12
N GLY A 259 13.29 -0.69 5.73
CA GLY A 259 13.75 -0.86 4.35
C GLY A 259 15.10 -1.54 4.28
N VAL A 260 15.43 -2.02 3.08
CA VAL A 260 16.75 -2.51 2.72
C VAL A 260 17.19 -1.82 1.43
N PHE A 261 18.48 -1.61 1.25
CA PHE A 261 18.99 -1.14 -0.03
C PHE A 261 18.79 -2.18 -1.13
N VAL A 262 18.60 -1.72 -2.36
CA VAL A 262 18.66 -2.58 -3.55
C VAL A 262 20.05 -3.19 -3.68
N ASP A 263 21.08 -2.35 -3.45
CA ASP A 263 22.49 -2.69 -3.40
C ASP A 263 23.14 -1.88 -2.27
N ASP A 264 23.73 -2.55 -1.29
CA ASP A 264 24.42 -1.89 -0.18
C ASP A 264 25.64 -1.07 -0.62
N ASN A 265 26.21 -1.37 -1.80
CA ASN A 265 27.34 -0.65 -2.36
C ASN A 265 26.91 0.54 -3.25
N ASP A 266 25.65 0.60 -3.66
CA ASP A 266 25.09 1.67 -4.48
C ASP A 266 23.69 2.11 -3.96
N PRO A 267 23.65 2.95 -2.92
CA PRO A 267 22.39 3.44 -2.36
C PRO A 267 21.49 4.18 -3.35
N LEU A 268 22.04 4.68 -4.47
CA LEU A 268 21.29 5.40 -5.49
C LEU A 268 20.33 4.50 -6.29
N GLN A 269 20.49 3.18 -6.21
CA GLN A 269 19.50 2.24 -6.73
C GLN A 269 18.19 2.25 -5.95
N GLY A 270 18.16 2.88 -4.79
CA GLY A 270 16.96 3.07 -3.97
C GLY A 270 16.78 2.03 -2.87
N ILE A 271 15.63 2.13 -2.22
CA ILE A 271 15.28 1.33 -1.05
C ILE A 271 14.05 0.48 -1.37
N ILE A 272 14.08 -0.78 -0.93
CA ILE A 272 12.96 -1.71 -0.97
C ILE A 272 12.27 -1.67 0.40
N PHE A 273 10.94 -1.65 0.42
CA PHE A 273 10.16 -1.75 1.64
C PHE A 273 10.32 -3.13 2.30
N ALA A 274 10.66 -3.16 3.58
CA ALA A 274 10.93 -4.39 4.34
C ALA A 274 9.96 -4.59 5.54
N GLY A 275 8.74 -4.07 5.42
CA GLY A 275 7.68 -4.22 6.41
C GLY A 275 7.74 -3.21 7.56
N ARG A 276 6.94 -3.46 8.60
CA ARG A 276 6.90 -2.61 9.79
C ARG A 276 7.80 -3.15 10.88
N VAL A 277 8.54 -2.28 11.56
CA VAL A 277 9.43 -2.66 12.67
C VAL A 277 8.66 -3.27 13.82
N VAL A 278 7.48 -2.73 14.13
CA VAL A 278 6.64 -3.17 15.26
C VAL A 278 5.92 -4.50 15.03
N GLU A 279 5.91 -5.02 13.80
CA GLU A 279 5.30 -6.31 13.48
C GLU A 279 6.28 -7.47 13.63
N ASP A 280 7.57 -7.19 13.66
CA ASP A 280 8.59 -8.19 13.84
C ASP A 280 8.58 -8.76 15.26
N PHE A 281 8.81 -10.05 15.38
CA PHE A 281 8.77 -10.75 16.66
C PHE A 281 9.92 -11.76 16.80
N LYS A 282 10.06 -12.30 18.02
CA LYS A 282 10.97 -13.42 18.29
C LYS A 282 10.20 -14.70 18.56
N LEU A 283 10.71 -15.80 18.02
CA LEU A 283 10.31 -17.14 18.44
C LEU A 283 10.88 -17.47 19.83
N THR A 284 10.35 -18.47 20.52
CA THR A 284 10.90 -18.97 21.78
C THR A 284 12.34 -19.48 21.64
N THR A 285 12.73 -19.88 20.42
CA THR A 285 14.12 -20.25 20.06
C THR A 285 15.08 -19.06 20.03
N GLY A 286 14.58 -17.82 20.21
CA GLY A 286 15.36 -16.58 20.06
C GLY A 286 15.50 -16.10 18.61
N THR A 287 14.98 -16.85 17.65
CA THR A 287 15.01 -16.48 16.23
C THR A 287 14.14 -15.25 15.98
N PHE A 288 14.70 -14.22 15.35
CA PHE A 288 13.99 -13.01 14.98
C PHE A 288 13.29 -13.18 13.63
N VAL A 289 12.01 -12.88 13.56
CA VAL A 289 11.16 -13.05 12.36
C VAL A 289 10.78 -11.68 11.81
N HIS A 290 11.12 -11.43 10.55
CA HIS A 290 10.73 -10.22 9.81
C HIS A 290 9.39 -10.45 9.11
N VAL A 291 8.31 -10.06 9.77
CA VAL A 291 6.93 -10.33 9.35
C VAL A 291 6.61 -9.81 7.95
N GLY A 292 7.01 -8.58 7.65
CA GLY A 292 6.65 -7.94 6.38
C GLY A 292 7.23 -8.65 5.15
N SER A 293 8.53 -9.03 5.19
CA SER A 293 9.17 -9.78 4.10
C SER A 293 8.62 -11.19 4.00
N LEU A 294 8.57 -11.91 5.12
CA LEU A 294 8.04 -13.27 5.15
C LEU A 294 6.60 -13.36 4.64
N ARG A 295 5.74 -12.41 5.02
CA ARG A 295 4.37 -12.36 4.52
C ARG A 295 4.30 -12.18 3.00
N THR A 296 5.11 -11.28 2.46
CA THR A 296 5.18 -11.04 1.01
C THR A 296 5.65 -12.28 0.27
N ASP A 297 6.72 -12.93 0.76
CA ASP A 297 7.27 -14.14 0.14
C ASP A 297 6.30 -15.31 0.22
N ALA A 298 5.61 -15.47 1.36
CA ALA A 298 4.60 -16.51 1.55
C ALA A 298 3.39 -16.33 0.62
N ILE A 299 2.91 -15.10 0.44
CA ILE A 299 1.81 -14.79 -0.49
C ILE A 299 2.24 -15.08 -1.93
N ALA A 300 3.44 -14.64 -2.32
CA ALA A 300 3.97 -14.90 -3.66
C ALA A 300 4.09 -16.42 -3.94
N ALA A 301 4.63 -17.17 -2.99
CA ALA A 301 4.76 -18.62 -3.09
C ALA A 301 3.42 -19.36 -3.15
N ALA A 302 2.41 -18.84 -2.44
CA ALA A 302 1.06 -19.42 -2.39
C ALA A 302 0.13 -18.92 -3.52
N THR A 303 0.63 -18.09 -4.42
CA THR A 303 -0.12 -17.63 -5.60
C THR A 303 -0.44 -18.83 -6.51
N PRO A 304 -1.66 -18.93 -7.11
CA PRO A 304 -2.73 -17.92 -7.06
C PRO A 304 -3.76 -18.14 -5.92
N ALA A 305 -3.55 -19.10 -5.03
CA ALA A 305 -4.55 -19.52 -4.06
C ALA A 305 -4.78 -18.52 -2.91
N VAL A 306 -3.79 -17.70 -2.57
CA VAL A 306 -3.81 -16.77 -1.44
C VAL A 306 -3.86 -15.33 -1.92
N HIS A 307 -4.70 -14.54 -1.26
CA HIS A 307 -4.81 -13.10 -1.49
C HIS A 307 -3.98 -12.31 -0.47
N ASP A 308 -4.03 -12.68 0.81
CA ASP A 308 -3.31 -12.04 1.89
C ASP A 308 -3.16 -12.99 3.10
N ALA A 309 -2.30 -12.64 4.07
CA ALA A 309 -2.04 -13.51 5.22
C ALA A 309 -1.63 -12.74 6.48
N LEU A 310 -1.79 -13.41 7.64
CA LEU A 310 -1.21 -13.03 8.93
C LEU A 310 -0.09 -14.01 9.28
N VAL A 311 1.04 -13.49 9.74
CA VAL A 311 2.18 -14.29 10.20
C VAL A 311 2.11 -14.39 11.72
N ALA A 312 1.87 -15.58 12.23
CA ALA A 312 1.86 -15.87 13.67
C ALA A 312 3.15 -16.54 14.11
N GLY A 313 3.55 -16.34 15.37
CA GLY A 313 4.79 -16.97 15.88
C GLY A 313 5.39 -16.27 17.10
N GLN A 314 4.89 -15.10 17.48
CA GLN A 314 5.41 -14.43 18.68
C GLN A 314 5.31 -15.33 19.89
N ASP A 315 6.43 -15.54 20.57
CA ASP A 315 6.54 -16.40 21.73
C ASP A 315 6.12 -17.87 21.49
N ARG A 316 6.23 -18.35 20.22
CA ARG A 316 5.99 -19.73 19.79
C ARG A 316 7.25 -20.37 19.26
N GLU A 317 7.26 -21.70 19.11
CA GLU A 317 8.42 -22.47 18.65
C GLU A 317 8.67 -22.36 17.14
N PHE A 318 7.62 -22.08 16.36
CA PHE A 318 7.67 -22.04 14.91
C PHE A 318 6.74 -20.96 14.35
N ILE A 319 6.90 -20.67 13.06
CA ILE A 319 6.07 -19.71 12.32
C ILE A 319 4.84 -20.42 11.75
N GLY A 320 3.67 -19.82 11.98
CA GLY A 320 2.41 -20.23 11.38
C GLY A 320 1.83 -19.13 10.49
N LEU A 321 1.01 -19.52 9.52
CA LEU A 321 0.38 -18.64 8.57
C LEU A 321 -1.16 -18.79 8.63
N LEU A 322 -1.88 -17.70 8.86
CA LEU A 322 -3.32 -17.63 8.64
C LEU A 322 -3.58 -16.89 7.33
N ALA A 323 -4.08 -17.56 6.31
CA ALA A 323 -4.18 -17.04 4.96
C ALA A 323 -5.63 -16.82 4.51
N TRP A 324 -5.88 -15.70 3.82
CA TRP A 324 -7.12 -15.46 3.11
C TRP A 324 -7.03 -15.96 1.68
N PRO A 325 -7.98 -16.80 1.22
CA PRO A 325 -7.98 -17.29 -0.14
C PRO A 325 -8.27 -16.18 -1.15
N ASN A 326 -7.64 -16.25 -2.30
CA ASN A 326 -8.08 -15.54 -3.49
C ASN A 326 -9.30 -16.28 -4.09
N LEU A 327 -10.49 -15.89 -3.68
CA LEU A 327 -11.72 -16.60 -4.02
C LEU A 327 -11.90 -16.78 -5.54
N HIS A 328 -11.56 -15.76 -6.33
CA HIS A 328 -11.69 -15.84 -7.80
C HIS A 328 -10.74 -16.90 -8.37
N ALA A 329 -9.47 -16.85 -8.01
CA ALA A 329 -8.48 -17.82 -8.49
C ALA A 329 -8.74 -19.23 -7.95
N CYS A 330 -9.16 -19.35 -6.70
CA CYS A 330 -9.52 -20.64 -6.11
C CYS A 330 -10.74 -21.29 -6.82
N ARG A 331 -11.74 -20.51 -7.22
CA ARG A 331 -12.86 -21.00 -8.05
C ARG A 331 -12.40 -21.53 -9.40
N GLN A 332 -11.38 -20.92 -10.00
CA GLN A 332 -10.76 -21.43 -11.22
C GLN A 332 -10.03 -22.75 -10.97
N ILE A 333 -9.27 -22.86 -9.86
CA ILE A 333 -8.61 -24.12 -9.46
C ILE A 333 -9.64 -25.23 -9.27
N VAL A 334 -10.76 -24.94 -8.63
CA VAL A 334 -11.87 -25.89 -8.39
C VAL A 334 -12.62 -26.23 -9.68
N GLY A 335 -12.55 -25.38 -10.70
CA GLY A 335 -13.33 -25.51 -11.94
C GLY A 335 -14.84 -25.19 -11.76
N ASN A 336 -15.21 -24.52 -10.67
CA ASN A 336 -16.57 -24.13 -10.39
C ASN A 336 -16.63 -22.62 -10.02
N PRO A 337 -17.15 -21.75 -10.92
CA PRO A 337 -17.22 -20.32 -10.69
C PRO A 337 -18.18 -19.92 -9.56
N ASP A 338 -19.13 -20.81 -9.23
CA ASP A 338 -20.17 -20.57 -8.22
C ASP A 338 -19.87 -21.25 -6.88
N ALA A 339 -18.70 -21.89 -6.72
CA ALA A 339 -18.32 -22.56 -5.49
C ALA A 339 -18.42 -21.58 -4.30
N SER A 340 -19.01 -22.04 -3.20
CA SER A 340 -19.08 -21.24 -1.98
C SER A 340 -17.70 -21.01 -1.39
N TYR A 341 -17.59 -20.02 -0.50
CA TYR A 341 -16.33 -19.75 0.18
C TYR A 341 -15.84 -20.95 0.99
N ASP A 342 -16.76 -21.62 1.67
CA ASP A 342 -16.51 -22.80 2.53
C ASP A 342 -16.07 -24.02 1.68
N ASP A 343 -16.67 -24.22 0.51
CA ASP A 343 -16.24 -25.27 -0.42
C ASP A 343 -14.83 -25.04 -0.95
N VAL A 344 -14.50 -23.79 -1.28
CA VAL A 344 -13.19 -23.40 -1.80
C VAL A 344 -12.08 -23.67 -0.80
N ILE A 345 -12.22 -23.24 0.45
CA ILE A 345 -11.17 -23.39 1.46
C ILE A 345 -10.91 -24.84 1.89
N ARG A 346 -11.89 -25.73 1.69
CA ARG A 346 -11.78 -27.16 2.00
C ARG A 346 -11.43 -28.01 0.79
N HIS A 347 -11.38 -27.42 -0.40
CA HIS A 347 -11.15 -28.16 -1.61
C HIS A 347 -9.72 -28.71 -1.68
N PRO A 348 -9.52 -30.02 -1.92
CA PRO A 348 -8.20 -30.66 -1.91
C PRO A 348 -7.20 -29.99 -2.86
N GLU A 349 -7.62 -29.55 -4.03
CA GLU A 349 -6.74 -28.89 -5.00
C GLU A 349 -6.28 -27.50 -4.53
N VAL A 350 -7.13 -26.74 -3.84
CA VAL A 350 -6.77 -25.44 -3.25
C VAL A 350 -5.76 -25.64 -2.12
N ILE A 351 -6.03 -26.61 -1.22
CA ILE A 351 -5.12 -26.97 -0.12
C ILE A 351 -3.79 -27.45 -0.69
N SER A 352 -3.82 -28.30 -1.73
CA SER A 352 -2.61 -28.80 -2.39
C SER A 352 -1.80 -27.69 -3.08
N CYS A 353 -2.47 -26.72 -3.70
CA CYS A 353 -1.81 -25.57 -4.31
C CYS A 353 -1.09 -24.74 -3.27
N LEU A 354 -1.77 -24.37 -2.17
CA LEU A 354 -1.16 -23.67 -1.04
C LEU A 354 0.01 -24.44 -0.44
N LYS A 355 -0.18 -25.71 -0.15
CA LYS A 355 0.85 -26.58 0.45
C LYS A 355 2.10 -26.62 -0.42
N ARG A 356 1.97 -26.95 -1.71
CA ARG A 356 3.10 -27.01 -2.65
C ARG A 356 3.87 -25.70 -2.72
N GLY A 357 3.16 -24.57 -2.79
CA GLY A 357 3.79 -23.26 -2.85
C GLY A 357 4.62 -22.96 -1.59
N LEU A 358 4.04 -23.17 -0.40
CA LEU A 358 4.72 -22.92 0.86
C LEU A 358 5.86 -23.93 1.13
N GLU A 359 5.75 -25.19 0.71
CA GLU A 359 6.84 -26.17 0.79
C GLU A 359 8.00 -25.80 -0.15
N ALA A 360 7.70 -25.29 -1.35
CA ALA A 360 8.73 -24.78 -2.26
C ALA A 360 9.45 -23.55 -1.66
N HIS A 361 8.71 -22.64 -1.04
CA HIS A 361 9.27 -21.53 -0.27
C HIS A 361 10.19 -22.04 0.83
N ASN A 362 9.71 -22.95 1.68
CA ASN A 362 10.50 -23.52 2.75
C ASN A 362 11.79 -24.18 2.26
N ALA A 363 11.75 -24.86 1.10
CA ALA A 363 12.93 -25.51 0.50
C ALA A 363 13.98 -24.48 0.03
N SER A 364 13.58 -23.27 -0.34
CA SER A 364 14.49 -22.19 -0.73
C SER A 364 15.08 -21.43 0.46
N CYS A 365 14.48 -21.57 1.66
CA CYS A 365 14.91 -20.85 2.86
C CYS A 365 16.13 -21.49 3.52
N THR A 366 17.12 -20.65 3.82
CA THR A 366 18.36 -21.07 4.50
C THR A 366 18.27 -21.01 6.03
N GLY A 367 17.25 -20.35 6.58
CA GLY A 367 17.10 -20.12 8.02
C GLY A 367 15.69 -20.37 8.55
N SER A 368 15.59 -20.70 9.85
CA SER A 368 14.31 -20.93 10.54
C SER A 368 13.43 -19.70 10.65
N SER A 369 13.98 -18.49 10.50
CA SER A 369 13.24 -17.22 10.53
C SER A 369 12.32 -17.00 9.34
N MET A 370 12.44 -17.82 8.29
CA MET A 370 11.64 -17.71 7.07
C MET A 370 10.80 -18.98 6.80
N ARG A 371 11.00 -20.06 7.57
CA ARG A 371 10.29 -21.33 7.35
C ARG A 371 8.95 -21.33 8.05
N ILE A 372 7.90 -21.58 7.29
CA ILE A 372 6.51 -21.68 7.77
C ILE A 372 6.24 -23.16 8.07
N ALA A 373 5.90 -23.49 9.32
CA ALA A 373 5.65 -24.87 9.71
C ALA A 373 4.19 -25.30 9.52
N ARG A 374 3.26 -24.36 9.68
CA ARG A 374 1.82 -24.64 9.55
C ARG A 374 1.09 -23.49 8.88
N ALA A 375 0.03 -23.80 8.15
CA ALA A 375 -0.86 -22.82 7.54
C ALA A 375 -2.33 -23.21 7.71
N MET A 376 -3.22 -22.19 7.73
CA MET A 376 -4.67 -22.37 7.68
C MET A 376 -5.29 -21.40 6.69
N LEU A 377 -6.31 -21.83 5.94
CA LEU A 377 -7.18 -20.93 5.19
C LEU A 377 -8.31 -20.43 6.10
N MET A 378 -8.48 -19.10 6.15
CA MET A 378 -9.50 -18.48 6.99
C MET A 378 -10.84 -18.42 6.27
N VAL A 379 -11.91 -18.73 6.99
CA VAL A 379 -13.30 -18.74 6.46
C VAL A 379 -13.86 -17.34 6.29
N GLU A 380 -13.59 -16.46 7.26
CA GLU A 380 -14.14 -15.11 7.26
C GLU A 380 -13.19 -14.13 6.58
N PRO A 381 -13.67 -13.27 5.67
CA PRO A 381 -12.87 -12.19 5.11
C PRO A 381 -12.39 -11.23 6.20
N PRO A 382 -11.36 -10.41 5.92
CA PRO A 382 -10.89 -9.43 6.89
C PRO A 382 -11.97 -8.37 7.16
N SER A 383 -12.18 -8.03 8.43
CA SER A 383 -13.21 -7.11 8.89
C SER A 383 -12.71 -5.67 8.95
N ILE A 384 -13.41 -4.76 8.28
CA ILE A 384 -13.15 -3.30 8.39
C ILE A 384 -13.51 -2.82 9.81
N ASP A 385 -14.69 -3.18 10.30
CA ASP A 385 -15.17 -2.77 11.64
C ASP A 385 -14.31 -3.36 12.77
N GLY A 386 -13.66 -4.50 12.50
CA GLY A 386 -12.71 -5.14 13.43
C GLY A 386 -11.29 -4.59 13.33
N ASN A 387 -11.05 -3.51 12.60
CA ASN A 387 -9.72 -2.94 12.34
C ASN A 387 -8.72 -3.93 11.72
N GLU A 388 -9.16 -5.04 11.13
CA GLU A 388 -8.29 -5.97 10.42
C GLU A 388 -7.82 -5.40 9.08
N LEU A 389 -8.57 -4.44 8.53
CA LEU A 389 -8.18 -3.62 7.40
C LEU A 389 -7.97 -2.18 7.84
N THR A 390 -6.88 -1.58 7.40
CA THR A 390 -6.69 -0.14 7.49
C THR A 390 -7.61 0.58 6.50
N ASP A 391 -7.77 1.89 6.64
CA ASP A 391 -8.53 2.76 5.71
C ASP A 391 -8.02 2.64 4.26
N LYS A 392 -6.79 2.13 4.09
CA LYS A 392 -6.12 1.89 2.79
C LYS A 392 -6.37 0.48 2.25
N GLY A 393 -7.12 -0.36 2.97
CA GLY A 393 -7.38 -1.74 2.59
C GLY A 393 -6.24 -2.72 2.89
N TYR A 394 -5.26 -2.34 3.75
CA TYR A 394 -4.19 -3.26 4.19
C TYR A 394 -4.58 -4.03 5.41
N ILE A 395 -4.03 -5.23 5.49
CA ILE A 395 -4.14 -6.02 6.71
C ILE A 395 -3.36 -5.36 7.85
N ASN A 396 -4.07 -5.12 8.92
CA ASN A 396 -3.49 -4.78 10.21
C ASN A 396 -3.11 -6.09 10.91
N GLN A 397 -1.86 -6.49 10.77
CA GLN A 397 -1.29 -7.72 11.30
C GLN A 397 -1.64 -7.96 12.79
N ARG A 398 -1.47 -6.92 13.62
CA ARG A 398 -1.74 -7.00 15.05
C ARG A 398 -3.22 -7.21 15.35
N ALA A 399 -4.08 -6.35 14.82
CA ALA A 399 -5.52 -6.44 15.03
C ALA A 399 -6.09 -7.76 14.48
N GLY A 400 -5.55 -8.22 13.33
CA GLY A 400 -5.91 -9.51 12.76
C GLY A 400 -5.57 -10.67 13.68
N LEU A 401 -4.37 -10.72 14.24
CA LEU A 401 -3.97 -11.78 15.18
C LEU A 401 -4.77 -11.73 16.48
N GLU A 402 -5.00 -10.53 17.05
CA GLU A 402 -5.81 -10.34 18.26
C GLU A 402 -7.24 -10.82 18.03
N ARG A 403 -7.90 -10.44 16.94
CA ARG A 403 -9.26 -10.85 16.60
C ARG A 403 -9.37 -12.35 16.35
N ARG A 404 -8.35 -12.94 15.72
CA ARG A 404 -8.33 -14.36 15.34
C ARG A 404 -7.52 -15.23 16.28
N ALA A 405 -7.38 -14.80 17.55
CA ALA A 405 -6.62 -15.54 18.57
C ALA A 405 -7.04 -17.02 18.69
N ALA A 406 -8.34 -17.32 18.53
CA ALA A 406 -8.83 -18.70 18.53
C ALA A 406 -8.28 -19.55 17.36
N LEU A 407 -8.08 -18.94 16.17
CA LEU A 407 -7.45 -19.62 15.03
C LEU A 407 -5.94 -19.79 15.25
N VAL A 408 -5.31 -18.78 15.87
CA VAL A 408 -3.89 -18.89 16.26
C VAL A 408 -3.70 -20.06 17.21
N GLU A 409 -4.54 -20.21 18.25
CA GLU A 409 -4.44 -21.36 19.18
C GLU A 409 -4.64 -22.71 18.46
N LYS A 410 -5.57 -22.80 17.51
CA LYS A 410 -5.74 -24.00 16.67
C LYS A 410 -4.50 -24.31 15.83
N LEU A 411 -3.88 -23.28 15.25
CA LEU A 411 -2.67 -23.41 14.44
C LEU A 411 -1.50 -23.99 15.24
N TYR A 412 -1.44 -23.71 16.55
CA TYR A 412 -0.38 -24.15 17.47
C TYR A 412 -0.76 -25.36 18.33
N ALA A 413 -1.96 -25.93 18.16
CA ALA A 413 -2.38 -27.10 18.91
C ALA A 413 -1.38 -28.28 18.74
N ASP A 414 -1.11 -29.03 19.82
CA ASP A 414 -0.20 -30.18 19.80
C ASP A 414 -0.62 -31.21 18.75
N ARG A 415 -1.91 -31.42 18.61
CA ARG A 415 -2.51 -32.22 17.53
C ARG A 415 -3.25 -31.30 16.59
N PRO A 416 -2.67 -30.97 15.42
CA PRO A 416 -3.32 -30.11 14.46
C PRO A 416 -4.62 -30.74 13.95
N GLY A 417 -5.68 -29.93 13.85
CA GLY A 417 -6.95 -30.33 13.25
C GLY A 417 -6.83 -30.52 11.73
N GLU A 418 -7.90 -31.03 11.10
CA GLU A 418 -7.94 -31.26 9.66
C GLU A 418 -7.86 -29.96 8.83
N ASP A 419 -8.19 -28.83 9.44
CA ASP A 419 -8.13 -27.48 8.87
C ASP A 419 -6.72 -26.86 8.93
N VAL A 420 -5.76 -27.54 9.58
CA VAL A 420 -4.36 -27.11 9.69
C VAL A 420 -3.50 -27.86 8.69
N ILE A 421 -2.91 -27.14 7.76
CA ILE A 421 -1.96 -27.65 6.78
C ILE A 421 -0.57 -27.71 7.44
N VAL A 422 -0.04 -28.90 7.63
CA VAL A 422 1.32 -29.11 8.12
C VAL A 422 2.28 -29.15 6.94
N LEU A 423 3.35 -28.36 7.01
CA LEU A 423 4.38 -28.21 5.98
C LEU A 423 5.66 -28.92 6.39
N ASN A 424 6.39 -29.43 5.39
CA ASN A 424 7.66 -30.16 5.57
C ASN A 424 8.87 -29.21 5.51
#